data_ac07a88fef9c631e8abd854fb802d71d
#
_entry.id   ac07a88fef9c631e8abd854fb802d71d
#
_cell.length_a   1.000
_cell.length_b   1.000
_cell.length_c   1.000
_cell.angle_alpha   90.00
_cell.angle_beta   90.00
_cell.angle_gamma   90.00
#
_symmetry.space_group_name_H-M   'P 1'
#
loop_
_entity.id
_entity.type
_entity.pdbx_description
1 polymer ?
#
loop_
_entity_poly.entity_id
_entity_poly.type
_entity_poly.pdbx_seq_one_letter_code
_entity_poly.pdbx_strand_id
1 'polypeptide(L)'
;MQTVKQASSSSAGDPDAGRNHTASGVDMRSIPTDNIESVEVIRGIAPVEYGDMTSGVVLIKRKLKATPFEARFKTDSYSKLLYAGKGMQFGSFVMNLGMDYLDAKADPRNPMNNYKRLTASARMQDTWQLGTARLRWRSNTDYTGSFDDEKHDPEILKQKDDTYKSAYNRLSMSHSVLLTSSSESFFKSVSLDVAAAYEWSRIEQQKSISLSRDIAASTSLEEGEHDGTYLPYHYVSNVTVDGRPLNVYAKLKAQFALRSGRLAQSITAGMEWKMDKNYGRGQEYDPALPVSPGTPYRPRIYSSIPAMHQLSFFVQDNLSMPVGGNLLSAQIGLRGSSMANLAREYAMSGKVYPDPRFNLQWRFPEISIAGMPMTVDLNGGWGRQSKFPTLLQIYPDLVYTDLIELNYYNQNADLRRLHLRTYIDNPTNYRLAPARNDKWEVRLGAQWGGNTASVTYFRERMDDGFRTSVKVRPYSYRDYDESAIDGSSLSAPPSLSGLPYAEKRQLGTYT
;
A
#
# COMPACT_ATOMS: atom_id res chain seq x y z
N MET A 1 -3.22 3.64 1.12
CA MET A 1 -3.88 2.69 0.22
C MET A 1 -2.81 1.75 -0.30
N GLN A 2 -2.79 0.52 0.14
CA GLN A 2 -1.74 -0.43 -0.25
C GLN A 2 -2.36 -1.42 -1.22
N THR A 3 -1.93 -1.34 -2.47
CA THR A 3 -2.20 -2.39 -3.44
C THR A 3 -1.37 -3.60 -3.07
N VAL A 4 -2.01 -4.74 -2.89
CA VAL A 4 -1.31 -6.01 -2.69
C VAL A 4 -0.82 -6.50 -4.05
N LYS A 5 0.22 -5.88 -4.55
CA LYS A 5 1.05 -6.45 -5.60
C LYS A 5 2.11 -7.26 -4.87
N GLN A 6 2.21 -8.52 -5.12
CA GLN A 6 3.29 -9.29 -4.55
C GLN A 6 4.39 -9.47 -5.57
N ALA A 7 5.56 -9.00 -5.18
CA ALA A 7 6.77 -9.32 -5.86
C ALA A 7 7.18 -10.74 -5.53
N SER A 8 7.57 -11.49 -6.52
CA SER A 8 8.58 -12.50 -6.33
C SER A 8 9.85 -11.79 -5.83
N SER A 9 10.49 -12.30 -4.79
CA SER A 9 11.76 -11.75 -4.34
C SER A 9 12.73 -11.84 -5.51
N SER A 10 13.27 -10.71 -5.91
CA SER A 10 14.23 -10.64 -6.97
C SER A 10 15.54 -11.30 -6.54
N SER A 11 16.03 -12.24 -7.32
CA SER A 11 17.46 -12.51 -7.30
C SER A 11 18.21 -11.26 -7.79
N ALA A 12 19.25 -10.86 -7.06
CA ALA A 12 20.12 -9.77 -7.50
C ALA A 12 20.62 -10.08 -8.92
N GLY A 13 20.23 -9.24 -9.89
CA GLY A 13 20.60 -9.37 -11.29
C GLY A 13 19.47 -9.51 -12.31
N ASP A 14 18.19 -9.60 -11.87
CA ASP A 14 17.05 -9.53 -12.77
C ASP A 14 16.63 -8.06 -12.96
N PRO A 15 16.80 -7.46 -14.16
CA PRO A 15 16.42 -6.07 -14.40
C PRO A 15 14.91 -5.81 -14.23
N ASP A 16 14.09 -6.86 -14.33
CA ASP A 16 12.64 -6.77 -14.15
C ASP A 16 12.19 -6.96 -12.69
N ALA A 17 13.11 -7.36 -11.83
CA ALA A 17 12.85 -7.58 -10.40
C ALA A 17 12.27 -6.37 -9.68
N GLY A 18 12.70 -5.16 -10.03
CA GLY A 18 12.20 -3.91 -9.47
C GLY A 18 10.76 -3.57 -9.89
N ARG A 19 10.24 -4.16 -10.96
CA ARG A 19 8.90 -3.88 -11.50
C ARG A 19 7.80 -4.65 -10.79
N ASN A 20 8.16 -5.77 -10.20
CA ASN A 20 7.23 -6.67 -9.51
C ASN A 20 7.10 -6.35 -8.01
N HIS A 21 7.71 -5.27 -7.51
CA HIS A 21 7.64 -4.89 -6.10
C HIS A 21 6.31 -4.27 -5.71
N THR A 22 5.73 -4.82 -4.67
CA THR A 22 4.40 -4.46 -4.12
C THR A 22 4.43 -3.38 -3.07
N ALA A 23 5.60 -3.04 -2.56
CA ALA A 23 5.77 -2.10 -1.47
C ALA A 23 5.91 -0.64 -1.92
N SER A 24 5.57 -0.33 -3.17
CA SER A 24 5.52 1.06 -3.62
C SER A 24 4.35 1.76 -2.94
N GLY A 25 4.58 2.90 -2.33
CA GLY A 25 3.54 3.80 -1.85
C GLY A 25 2.59 4.23 -2.98
N VAL A 26 1.77 5.24 -2.74
CA VAL A 26 0.90 5.79 -3.79
C VAL A 26 1.76 6.27 -4.95
N ASP A 27 1.51 5.73 -6.14
CA ASP A 27 2.16 6.24 -7.35
C ASP A 27 1.68 7.66 -7.65
N MET A 28 2.53 8.64 -7.37
CA MET A 28 2.21 10.06 -7.57
C MET A 28 1.95 10.40 -9.04
N ARG A 29 2.41 9.59 -9.99
CA ARG A 29 2.10 9.73 -11.40
C ARG A 29 0.62 9.48 -11.71
N SER A 30 -0.09 8.77 -10.83
CA SER A 30 -1.52 8.52 -10.95
C SER A 30 -2.39 9.71 -10.51
N ILE A 31 -1.81 10.79 -9.97
CA ILE A 31 -2.52 11.95 -9.47
C ILE A 31 -2.36 13.12 -10.44
N PRO A 32 -3.37 13.43 -11.27
CA PRO A 32 -3.33 14.60 -12.14
C PRO A 32 -3.32 15.88 -11.32
N THR A 33 -2.41 16.80 -11.64
CA THR A 33 -2.21 18.05 -10.90
C THR A 33 -3.11 19.19 -11.36
N ASP A 34 -3.68 19.08 -12.57
CA ASP A 34 -4.45 20.13 -13.23
C ASP A 34 -5.73 20.53 -12.48
N ASN A 35 -6.35 19.60 -11.80
CA ASN A 35 -7.57 19.80 -11.04
C ASN A 35 -7.34 19.99 -9.52
N ILE A 36 -6.10 20.21 -9.08
CA ILE A 36 -5.80 20.49 -7.68
C ILE A 36 -6.08 21.97 -7.40
N GLU A 37 -6.83 22.24 -6.34
CA GLU A 37 -7.07 23.60 -5.82
C GLU A 37 -6.03 23.96 -4.77
N SER A 38 -5.77 23.05 -3.81
CA SER A 38 -4.76 23.23 -2.77
C SER A 38 -4.25 21.90 -2.25
N VAL A 39 -3.03 21.93 -1.71
CA VAL A 39 -2.43 20.83 -0.97
C VAL A 39 -2.13 21.33 0.44
N GLU A 40 -2.67 20.65 1.43
CA GLU A 40 -2.40 20.92 2.84
C GLU A 40 -1.57 19.77 3.42
N VAL A 41 -0.48 20.11 4.10
CA VAL A 41 0.40 19.15 4.75
C VAL A 41 0.34 19.36 6.25
N ILE A 42 -0.25 18.40 6.96
CA ILE A 42 -0.30 18.38 8.42
C ILE A 42 0.94 17.62 8.92
N ARG A 43 1.86 18.33 9.51
CA ARG A 43 3.08 17.78 10.15
C ARG A 43 2.90 17.70 11.66
N GLY A 44 3.75 16.94 12.33
CA GLY A 44 3.72 16.83 13.79
C GLY A 44 2.55 16.01 14.31
N ILE A 45 1.85 16.57 15.32
CA ILE A 45 0.75 15.89 16.00
C ILE A 45 -0.57 16.24 15.34
N ALA A 46 -1.02 15.37 14.42
CA ALA A 46 -2.26 15.57 13.71
C ALA A 46 -3.49 15.36 14.61
N PRO A 47 -4.66 15.96 14.30
CA PRO A 47 -5.93 15.67 14.98
C PRO A 47 -6.26 14.18 15.03
N VAL A 48 -6.99 13.73 16.07
CA VAL A 48 -7.28 12.30 16.30
C VAL A 48 -8.21 11.68 15.25
N GLU A 49 -8.89 12.49 14.46
CA GLU A 49 -9.67 12.00 13.30
C GLU A 49 -8.80 11.35 12.22
N TYR A 50 -7.48 11.61 12.25
CA TYR A 50 -6.50 10.96 11.37
C TYR A 50 -5.73 9.91 12.15
N GLY A 51 -5.68 8.70 11.63
CA GLY A 51 -5.00 7.56 12.26
C GLY A 51 -4.36 6.63 11.24
N ASP A 52 -3.79 5.52 11.72
CA ASP A 52 -3.09 4.52 10.93
C ASP A 52 -1.90 5.11 10.14
N MET A 53 -1.10 5.92 10.83
CA MET A 53 0.05 6.63 10.26
C MET A 53 1.17 6.79 11.27
N THR A 54 2.40 7.02 10.80
CA THR A 54 3.56 7.33 11.64
C THR A 54 4.16 8.70 11.34
N SER A 55 3.81 9.31 10.20
CA SER A 55 4.38 10.58 9.74
C SER A 55 3.35 11.71 9.78
N GLY A 56 3.09 12.37 8.69
CA GLY A 56 2.11 13.43 8.55
C GLY A 56 0.92 13.01 7.67
N VAL A 57 0.05 13.97 7.42
CA VAL A 57 -1.11 13.82 6.52
C VAL A 57 -1.00 14.82 5.39
N VAL A 58 -1.24 14.36 4.17
CA VAL A 58 -1.35 15.24 2.99
C VAL A 58 -2.80 15.23 2.52
N LEU A 59 -3.43 16.39 2.55
CA LEU A 59 -4.80 16.60 2.13
C LEU A 59 -4.79 17.33 0.78
N ILE A 60 -5.35 16.69 -0.24
CA ILE A 60 -5.45 17.27 -1.58
C ILE A 60 -6.87 17.71 -1.81
N LYS A 61 -7.09 19.01 -1.94
CA LYS A 61 -8.38 19.59 -2.34
C LYS A 61 -8.41 19.75 -3.85
N ARG A 62 -9.49 19.27 -4.45
CA ARG A 62 -9.73 19.34 -5.88
C ARG A 62 -10.63 20.54 -6.20
N LYS A 63 -10.43 21.15 -7.39
CA LYS A 63 -11.30 22.22 -7.89
C LYS A 63 -12.74 21.75 -7.97
N LEU A 64 -13.66 22.51 -7.38
CA LEU A 64 -15.09 22.23 -7.40
C LEU A 64 -15.85 23.56 -7.52
N LYS A 65 -15.81 24.13 -8.73
CA LYS A 65 -16.44 25.41 -9.07
C LYS A 65 -16.66 25.48 -10.59
N ALA A 66 -17.54 26.37 -11.04
CA ALA A 66 -17.65 26.67 -12.45
C ALA A 66 -16.30 27.20 -12.99
N THR A 67 -15.83 26.60 -14.08
CA THR A 67 -14.66 27.04 -14.81
C THR A 67 -14.93 26.98 -16.31
N PRO A 68 -14.34 27.85 -17.13
CA PRO A 68 -14.41 27.70 -18.57
C PRO A 68 -13.85 26.33 -18.99
N PHE A 69 -14.09 25.97 -20.26
CA PHE A 69 -13.42 24.83 -20.84
C PHE A 69 -11.91 25.10 -20.88
N GLU A 70 -11.13 24.20 -20.31
CA GLU A 70 -9.67 24.26 -20.29
C GLU A 70 -9.13 23.07 -21.10
N ALA A 71 -8.20 23.33 -22.02
CA ALA A 71 -7.43 22.31 -22.71
C ALA A 71 -5.96 22.68 -22.59
N ARG A 72 -5.12 21.70 -22.24
CA ARG A 72 -3.67 21.89 -22.10
C ARG A 72 -2.92 20.77 -22.78
N PHE A 73 -1.96 21.14 -23.60
CA PHE A 73 -0.97 20.24 -24.14
C PHE A 73 0.40 20.60 -23.55
N LYS A 74 1.08 19.61 -23.02
CA LYS A 74 2.44 19.73 -22.54
C LYS A 74 3.28 18.63 -23.18
N THR A 75 4.45 19.00 -23.70
CA THR A 75 5.42 18.04 -24.23
C THR A 75 6.80 18.38 -23.73
N ASP A 76 7.57 17.37 -23.42
CA ASP A 76 8.99 17.45 -23.12
C ASP A 76 9.70 16.24 -23.76
N SER A 77 11.00 16.07 -23.49
CA SER A 77 11.80 15.00 -24.08
C SER A 77 11.32 13.59 -23.67
N TYR A 78 10.58 13.47 -22.57
CA TYR A 78 10.20 12.19 -21.96
C TYR A 78 8.70 11.94 -22.01
N SER A 79 7.88 12.99 -22.19
CA SER A 79 6.44 12.84 -22.05
C SER A 79 5.64 13.79 -22.94
N LYS A 80 4.43 13.35 -23.26
CA LYS A 80 3.37 14.14 -23.89
C LYS A 80 2.14 14.01 -23.02
N LEU A 81 1.60 15.14 -22.56
CA LEU A 81 0.39 15.21 -21.74
C LEU A 81 -0.66 16.02 -22.47
N LEU A 82 -1.85 15.47 -22.59
CA LEU A 82 -3.05 16.16 -23.03
C LEU A 82 -4.05 16.16 -21.87
N TYR A 83 -4.55 17.34 -21.50
CA TYR A 83 -5.60 17.51 -20.51
C TYR A 83 -6.77 18.28 -21.11
N ALA A 84 -7.99 17.91 -20.74
CA ALA A 84 -9.21 18.65 -21.01
C ALA A 84 -10.10 18.62 -19.76
N GLY A 85 -10.72 19.76 -19.44
CA GLY A 85 -11.60 19.86 -18.28
C GLY A 85 -12.59 21.01 -18.39
N LYS A 86 -13.72 20.88 -17.67
CA LYS A 86 -14.74 21.91 -17.56
C LYS A 86 -15.48 21.83 -16.24
N GLY A 87 -15.69 22.97 -15.59
CA GLY A 87 -16.58 23.12 -14.45
C GLY A 87 -17.90 23.76 -14.86
N MET A 88 -19.00 23.19 -14.42
CA MET A 88 -20.37 23.65 -14.68
C MET A 88 -21.10 23.88 -13.38
N GLN A 89 -22.01 24.86 -13.37
CA GLN A 89 -22.88 25.12 -12.22
C GLN A 89 -24.30 25.31 -12.69
N PHE A 90 -25.23 24.65 -12.01
CA PHE A 90 -26.69 24.71 -12.26
C PHE A 90 -27.37 24.94 -10.91
N GLY A 91 -27.64 26.21 -10.59
CA GLY A 91 -28.14 26.59 -9.26
C GLY A 91 -27.13 26.20 -8.16
N SER A 92 -27.53 25.34 -7.22
CA SER A 92 -26.72 24.82 -6.13
C SER A 92 -25.81 23.65 -6.55
N PHE A 93 -26.15 22.99 -7.67
CA PHE A 93 -25.37 21.85 -8.19
C PHE A 93 -24.14 22.33 -8.95
N VAL A 94 -22.99 21.86 -8.56
CA VAL A 94 -21.70 22.12 -9.22
C VAL A 94 -21.10 20.79 -9.67
N MET A 95 -20.61 20.74 -10.91
CA MET A 95 -19.93 19.57 -11.47
C MET A 95 -18.66 19.98 -12.19
N ASN A 96 -17.56 19.29 -11.93
CA ASN A 96 -16.31 19.40 -12.68
C ASN A 96 -15.98 18.05 -13.31
N LEU A 97 -15.72 18.07 -14.61
CA LEU A 97 -15.25 16.93 -15.37
C LEU A 97 -13.82 17.21 -15.84
N GLY A 98 -12.98 16.21 -15.79
CA GLY A 98 -11.60 16.29 -16.29
C GLY A 98 -11.14 14.95 -16.84
N MET A 99 -10.33 15.02 -17.88
CA MET A 99 -9.71 13.87 -18.50
C MET A 99 -8.28 14.23 -18.89
N ASP A 100 -7.34 13.34 -18.64
CA ASP A 100 -5.97 13.49 -19.12
C ASP A 100 -5.46 12.20 -19.77
N TYR A 101 -4.59 12.37 -20.74
CA TYR A 101 -3.84 11.30 -21.38
C TYR A 101 -2.36 11.64 -21.33
N LEU A 102 -1.57 10.70 -20.83
CA LEU A 102 -0.12 10.79 -20.75
C LEU A 102 0.50 9.66 -21.56
N ASP A 103 1.41 10.01 -22.46
CA ASP A 103 2.35 9.11 -23.12
C ASP A 103 3.76 9.48 -22.64
N ALA A 104 4.41 8.56 -21.94
CA ALA A 104 5.72 8.79 -21.33
C ALA A 104 6.68 7.64 -21.63
N LYS A 105 7.96 7.94 -21.69
CA LYS A 105 9.05 6.97 -21.87
C LYS A 105 10.11 7.21 -20.82
N ALA A 106 10.67 6.13 -20.27
CA ALA A 106 11.79 6.22 -19.34
C ALA A 106 13.07 6.71 -20.05
N ASP A 107 13.31 6.21 -21.26
CA ASP A 107 14.34 6.69 -22.17
C ASP A 107 13.70 7.01 -23.54
N PRO A 108 13.67 8.29 -23.97
CA PRO A 108 13.07 8.67 -25.26
C PRO A 108 13.76 8.04 -26.47
N ARG A 109 15.00 7.60 -26.33
CA ARG A 109 15.77 6.94 -27.38
C ARG A 109 15.37 5.47 -27.55
N ASN A 110 14.74 4.87 -26.55
CA ASN A 110 14.26 3.51 -26.60
C ASN A 110 12.81 3.46 -27.13
N PRO A 111 12.59 3.05 -28.39
CA PRO A 111 11.25 2.96 -28.96
C PRO A 111 10.44 1.79 -28.36
N MET A 112 11.10 0.84 -27.67
CA MET A 112 10.49 -0.36 -27.13
C MET A 112 9.82 -0.12 -25.76
N ASN A 113 10.17 0.97 -25.07
CA ASN A 113 9.62 1.32 -23.77
C ASN A 113 8.43 2.27 -23.93
N ASN A 114 7.28 1.90 -23.42
CA ASN A 114 6.05 2.64 -23.62
C ASN A 114 5.16 2.58 -22.37
N TYR A 115 4.94 3.74 -21.74
CA TYR A 115 4.00 3.91 -20.65
C TYR A 115 2.90 4.88 -21.07
N LYS A 116 1.66 4.42 -21.06
CA LYS A 116 0.49 5.24 -21.36
C LYS A 116 -0.43 5.26 -20.15
N ARG A 117 -1.01 6.42 -19.89
CA ARG A 117 -1.98 6.59 -18.82
C ARG A 117 -3.17 7.40 -19.32
N LEU A 118 -4.36 6.92 -19.01
CA LEU A 118 -5.60 7.65 -19.15
C LEU A 118 -6.19 7.87 -17.77
N THR A 119 -6.56 9.12 -17.44
CA THR A 119 -7.37 9.40 -16.25
C THR A 119 -8.65 10.11 -16.65
N ALA A 120 -9.73 9.79 -15.94
CA ALA A 120 -10.99 10.51 -16.05
C ALA A 120 -11.49 10.82 -14.64
N SER A 121 -12.03 12.02 -14.44
CA SER A 121 -12.48 12.45 -13.14
C SER A 121 -13.81 13.21 -13.22
N ALA A 122 -14.71 12.92 -12.29
CA ALA A 122 -15.95 13.66 -12.09
C ALA A 122 -16.03 14.09 -10.62
N ARG A 123 -16.32 15.36 -10.40
CA ARG A 123 -16.52 15.95 -9.09
C ARG A 123 -17.90 16.61 -9.08
N MET A 124 -18.71 16.30 -8.09
CA MET A 124 -20.05 16.82 -7.97
C MET A 124 -20.30 17.31 -6.55
N GLN A 125 -21.06 18.37 -6.42
CA GLN A 125 -21.55 18.88 -5.14
C GLN A 125 -22.95 19.44 -5.34
N ASP A 126 -23.80 19.17 -4.37
CA ASP A 126 -25.06 19.90 -4.22
C ASP A 126 -25.27 20.29 -2.76
N THR A 127 -26.13 21.30 -2.55
CA THR A 127 -26.43 21.83 -1.24
C THR A 127 -27.92 22.16 -1.13
N TRP A 128 -28.57 21.54 -0.16
CA TRP A 128 -30.01 21.75 0.10
C TRP A 128 -30.19 22.41 1.45
N GLN A 129 -31.13 23.37 1.50
CA GLN A 129 -31.58 23.97 2.76
C GLN A 129 -32.75 23.15 3.30
N LEU A 130 -32.61 22.57 4.50
CA LEU A 130 -33.63 21.78 5.19
C LEU A 130 -34.06 22.48 6.47
N GLY A 131 -34.94 23.46 6.34
CA GLY A 131 -35.33 24.34 7.45
C GLY A 131 -34.12 25.08 8.01
N THR A 132 -33.80 24.87 9.28
CA THR A 132 -32.62 25.44 9.95
C THR A 132 -31.34 24.67 9.73
N ALA A 133 -31.35 23.58 8.96
CA ALA A 133 -30.18 22.78 8.65
C ALA A 133 -29.82 22.91 7.17
N ARG A 134 -28.53 22.72 6.88
CA ARG A 134 -27.98 22.66 5.53
C ARG A 134 -27.39 21.30 5.28
N LEU A 135 -27.89 20.62 4.26
CA LEU A 135 -27.31 19.33 3.79
C LEU A 135 -26.41 19.62 2.59
N ARG A 136 -25.16 19.18 2.66
CA ARG A 136 -24.22 19.23 1.56
C ARG A 136 -23.80 17.81 1.19
N TRP A 137 -23.98 17.47 -0.07
CA TRP A 137 -23.46 16.23 -0.65
C TRP A 137 -22.30 16.54 -1.58
N ARG A 138 -21.27 15.72 -1.52
CA ARG A 138 -20.13 15.72 -2.44
C ARG A 138 -19.87 14.31 -2.95
N SER A 139 -19.55 14.22 -4.23
CA SER A 139 -19.15 12.97 -4.86
C SER A 139 -17.87 13.19 -5.67
N ASN A 140 -16.92 12.28 -5.54
CA ASN A 140 -15.75 12.24 -6.37
C ASN A 140 -15.65 10.85 -6.99
N THR A 141 -15.47 10.80 -8.31
CA THR A 141 -15.21 9.57 -9.06
C THR A 141 -13.95 9.78 -9.88
N ASP A 142 -13.01 8.87 -9.74
CA ASP A 142 -11.76 8.86 -10.48
C ASP A 142 -11.55 7.50 -11.12
N TYR A 143 -11.28 7.50 -12.41
CA TYR A 143 -10.74 6.37 -13.13
C TYR A 143 -9.30 6.66 -13.54
N THR A 144 -8.42 5.69 -13.35
CA THR A 144 -7.04 5.71 -13.83
C THR A 144 -6.73 4.37 -14.48
N GLY A 145 -6.38 4.42 -15.76
CA GLY A 145 -5.86 3.27 -16.49
C GLY A 145 -4.44 3.55 -16.95
N SER A 146 -3.51 2.63 -16.73
CA SER A 146 -2.17 2.69 -17.32
C SER A 146 -1.84 1.39 -18.03
N PHE A 147 -1.08 1.53 -19.11
CA PHE A 147 -0.67 0.44 -19.98
C PHE A 147 0.82 0.59 -20.24
N ASP A 148 1.55 -0.47 -19.96
CA ASP A 148 2.96 -0.58 -20.24
C ASP A 148 3.17 -1.83 -21.10
N ASP A 149 3.72 -1.66 -22.28
CA ASP A 149 4.03 -2.73 -23.22
C ASP A 149 5.49 -2.57 -23.61
N GLU A 150 6.35 -3.29 -22.91
CA GLU A 150 7.78 -3.29 -23.21
C GLU A 150 8.10 -4.38 -24.21
N LYS A 151 8.68 -3.98 -25.32
CA LYS A 151 9.15 -4.86 -26.38
C LYS A 151 10.65 -4.97 -26.29
N HIS A 152 11.17 -6.15 -26.50
CA HIS A 152 12.61 -6.34 -26.65
C HIS A 152 13.07 -6.04 -28.07
N ASP A 153 14.33 -5.62 -28.18
CA ASP A 153 14.96 -5.35 -29.47
C ASP A 153 15.08 -6.69 -30.23
N PRO A 154 14.46 -6.81 -31.41
CA PRO A 154 14.50 -8.02 -32.22
C PRO A 154 15.91 -8.37 -32.71
N GLU A 155 16.86 -7.42 -32.67
CA GLU A 155 18.26 -7.65 -33.04
C GLU A 155 19.04 -8.37 -31.92
N ILE A 156 18.51 -8.38 -30.70
CA ILE A 156 19.12 -9.12 -29.56
C ILE A 156 18.54 -10.52 -29.50
N LEU A 157 19.16 -11.45 -30.20
CA LEU A 157 18.69 -12.84 -30.39
C LEU A 157 18.35 -13.59 -29.08
N LYS A 158 19.04 -13.30 -27.97
CA LYS A 158 18.80 -13.95 -26.68
C LYS A 158 17.49 -13.55 -25.98
N GLN A 159 16.87 -12.48 -26.43
CA GLN A 159 15.66 -11.90 -25.81
C GLN A 159 14.49 -11.78 -26.80
N LYS A 160 14.61 -12.42 -27.95
CA LYS A 160 13.62 -12.27 -29.04
C LYS A 160 12.18 -12.62 -28.63
N ASP A 161 12.05 -13.58 -27.73
CA ASP A 161 10.74 -14.07 -27.27
C ASP A 161 10.31 -13.47 -25.92
N ASP A 162 11.15 -12.60 -25.32
CA ASP A 162 10.83 -11.97 -24.07
C ASP A 162 9.78 -10.87 -24.28
N THR A 163 8.74 -10.86 -23.49
CA THR A 163 7.70 -9.83 -23.49
C THR A 163 7.32 -9.46 -22.07
N TYR A 164 7.02 -8.20 -21.86
CA TYR A 164 6.45 -7.71 -20.61
C TYR A 164 5.29 -6.78 -20.92
N LYS A 165 4.12 -7.10 -20.39
CA LYS A 165 2.92 -6.27 -20.49
C LYS A 165 2.34 -6.05 -19.12
N SER A 166 1.96 -4.83 -18.85
CA SER A 166 1.31 -4.46 -17.60
C SER A 166 0.11 -3.57 -17.89
N ALA A 167 -1.04 -3.97 -17.40
CA ALA A 167 -2.26 -3.19 -17.42
C ALA A 167 -2.69 -2.92 -15.98
N TYR A 168 -2.89 -1.65 -15.66
CA TYR A 168 -3.39 -1.21 -14.37
C TYR A 168 -4.64 -0.39 -14.60
N ASN A 169 -5.72 -0.76 -13.97
CA ASN A 169 -6.97 -0.03 -14.01
C ASN A 169 -7.49 0.14 -12.59
N ARG A 170 -7.95 1.33 -12.25
CA ARG A 170 -8.49 1.64 -10.94
C ARG A 170 -9.68 2.58 -11.07
N LEU A 171 -10.78 2.18 -10.48
CA LEU A 171 -11.94 3.03 -10.25
C LEU A 171 -12.02 3.34 -8.75
N SER A 172 -12.08 4.62 -8.40
CA SER A 172 -12.30 5.05 -7.02
C SER A 172 -13.48 6.01 -6.96
N MET A 173 -14.33 5.81 -5.96
CA MET A 173 -15.50 6.64 -5.70
C MET A 173 -15.48 7.07 -4.23
N SER A 174 -15.84 8.31 -3.96
CA SER A 174 -16.07 8.78 -2.60
C SER A 174 -17.28 9.69 -2.54
N HIS A 175 -18.07 9.50 -1.50
CA HIS A 175 -19.24 10.33 -1.19
C HIS A 175 -19.09 10.90 0.20
N SER A 176 -19.39 12.17 0.36
CA SER A 176 -19.41 12.87 1.63
C SER A 176 -20.76 13.55 1.78
N VAL A 177 -21.45 13.26 2.85
CA VAL A 177 -22.72 13.92 3.24
C VAL A 177 -22.47 14.66 4.54
N LEU A 178 -22.69 15.97 4.54
CA LEU A 178 -22.53 16.84 5.70
C LEU A 178 -23.84 17.54 5.99
N LEU A 179 -24.42 17.25 7.13
CA LEU A 179 -25.54 18.00 7.69
C LEU A 179 -25.00 19.00 8.71
N THR A 180 -25.24 20.28 8.50
CA THR A 180 -24.84 21.39 9.39
C THR A 180 -26.06 22.06 9.94
N SER A 181 -26.15 22.22 11.26
CA SER A 181 -27.18 23.02 11.93
C SER A 181 -26.80 24.50 11.87
N SER A 182 -27.72 25.35 11.51
CA SER A 182 -27.57 26.80 11.56
C SER A 182 -28.01 27.40 12.91
N SER A 183 -28.53 26.57 13.81
CA SER A 183 -28.97 27.03 15.14
C SER A 183 -27.77 27.19 16.09
N GLU A 184 -27.91 28.01 17.12
CA GLU A 184 -26.94 28.14 18.21
C GLU A 184 -26.94 26.94 19.18
N SER A 185 -27.58 25.83 18.79
CA SER A 185 -27.68 24.60 19.57
C SER A 185 -26.31 23.98 19.82
N PHE A 186 -26.24 23.10 20.82
CA PHE A 186 -25.07 22.29 21.12
C PHE A 186 -24.57 21.47 19.91
N PHE A 187 -25.50 20.85 19.18
CA PHE A 187 -25.20 20.12 17.95
C PHE A 187 -24.86 21.05 16.79
N LYS A 188 -23.73 20.87 16.12
CA LYS A 188 -23.29 21.69 14.98
C LYS A 188 -23.34 20.96 13.66
N SER A 189 -22.85 19.75 13.60
CA SER A 189 -22.84 18.99 12.35
C SER A 189 -22.69 17.49 12.57
N VAL A 190 -23.13 16.73 11.56
CA VAL A 190 -22.77 15.33 11.37
C VAL A 190 -22.33 15.13 9.93
N SER A 191 -21.26 14.35 9.72
CA SER A 191 -20.82 13.95 8.40
C SER A 191 -20.66 12.44 8.30
N LEU A 192 -21.03 11.93 7.12
CA LEU A 192 -20.75 10.57 6.70
C LEU A 192 -19.86 10.62 5.44
N ASP A 193 -18.67 10.08 5.54
CA ASP A 193 -17.75 9.94 4.42
C ASP A 193 -17.60 8.45 4.09
N VAL A 194 -17.90 8.07 2.85
CA VAL A 194 -17.75 6.70 2.35
C VAL A 194 -16.91 6.72 1.10
N ALA A 195 -15.95 5.81 1.00
CA ALA A 195 -15.13 5.67 -0.19
C ALA A 195 -14.90 4.19 -0.52
N ALA A 196 -14.84 3.88 -1.80
CA ALA A 196 -14.45 2.59 -2.30
C ALA A 196 -13.47 2.75 -3.46
N ALA A 197 -12.48 1.89 -3.54
CA ALA A 197 -11.59 1.80 -4.68
C ALA A 197 -11.41 0.35 -5.07
N TYR A 198 -11.71 0.06 -6.32
CA TYR A 198 -11.49 -1.24 -6.93
C TYR A 198 -10.42 -1.12 -8.00
N GLU A 199 -9.47 -2.01 -7.94
CA GLU A 199 -8.39 -2.11 -8.92
C GLU A 199 -8.47 -3.46 -9.63
N TRP A 200 -8.17 -3.48 -10.92
CA TRP A 200 -7.90 -4.68 -11.68
C TRP A 200 -6.61 -4.46 -12.46
N SER A 201 -5.59 -5.16 -12.02
CA SER A 201 -4.25 -5.09 -12.57
C SER A 201 -3.85 -6.45 -13.09
N ARG A 202 -3.15 -6.47 -14.23
CA ARG A 202 -2.63 -7.68 -14.85
C ARG A 202 -1.22 -7.42 -15.35
N ILE A 203 -0.31 -8.31 -14.96
CA ILE A 203 1.05 -8.37 -15.49
C ILE A 203 1.15 -9.69 -16.23
N GLU A 204 1.67 -9.65 -17.45
CA GLU A 204 2.01 -10.81 -18.26
C GLU A 204 3.48 -10.69 -18.62
N GLN A 205 4.26 -11.68 -18.24
CA GLN A 205 5.67 -11.77 -18.55
C GLN A 205 5.95 -13.10 -19.25
N GLN A 206 6.56 -13.04 -20.39
CA GLN A 206 7.12 -14.17 -21.09
C GLN A 206 8.64 -13.99 -21.11
N LYS A 207 9.39 -15.04 -20.77
CA LYS A 207 10.84 -14.99 -20.72
C LYS A 207 11.44 -16.27 -21.30
N SER A 208 12.38 -16.10 -22.21
CA SER A 208 13.16 -17.18 -22.76
C SER A 208 14.31 -17.54 -21.81
N ILE A 209 14.33 -18.78 -21.34
CA ILE A 209 15.32 -19.28 -20.39
C ILE A 209 16.26 -20.26 -21.10
N SER A 210 17.56 -20.03 -20.94
CA SER A 210 18.60 -20.91 -21.44
C SER A 210 19.49 -21.34 -20.27
N LEU A 211 19.59 -22.66 -20.07
CA LEU A 211 20.39 -23.25 -19.00
C LEU A 211 21.68 -23.79 -19.54
N SER A 212 22.77 -23.67 -18.79
CA SER A 212 24.08 -24.19 -19.11
C SER A 212 24.39 -25.52 -18.39
N ARG A 213 23.49 -25.95 -17.50
CA ARG A 213 23.59 -27.18 -16.72
C ARG A 213 22.22 -27.71 -16.36
N ASP A 214 22.13 -28.96 -15.97
CA ASP A 214 20.92 -29.55 -15.41
C ASP A 214 20.54 -28.84 -14.11
N ILE A 215 19.29 -28.41 -14.02
CA ILE A 215 18.70 -27.78 -12.83
C ILE A 215 17.49 -28.61 -12.42
N ALA A 216 17.48 -29.02 -11.17
CA ALA A 216 16.38 -29.67 -10.53
C ALA A 216 15.26 -28.65 -10.21
N ALA A 217 14.01 -29.01 -10.44
CA ALA A 217 12.86 -28.25 -10.03
C ALA A 217 11.88 -29.12 -9.24
N SER A 218 11.34 -28.57 -8.17
CA SER A 218 10.23 -29.14 -7.45
C SER A 218 8.93 -28.46 -7.89
N THR A 219 7.93 -29.25 -8.19
CA THR A 219 6.59 -28.79 -8.52
C THR A 219 5.58 -28.97 -7.39
N SER A 220 6.01 -29.63 -6.29
CA SER A 220 5.13 -29.95 -5.17
C SER A 220 4.67 -28.71 -4.41
N LEU A 221 3.38 -28.69 -4.06
CA LEU A 221 2.76 -27.72 -3.16
C LEU A 221 2.54 -28.29 -1.75
N GLU A 222 2.95 -29.55 -1.52
CA GLU A 222 2.79 -30.28 -0.27
C GLU A 222 4.15 -30.54 0.38
N GLU A 223 4.17 -30.60 1.71
CA GLU A 223 5.37 -30.97 2.47
C GLU A 223 5.58 -32.49 2.38
N GLY A 224 6.82 -32.92 2.21
CA GLY A 224 7.19 -34.33 2.19
C GLY A 224 8.10 -34.73 1.04
N GLU A 225 8.22 -36.04 0.85
CA GLU A 225 9.03 -36.65 -0.21
C GLU A 225 8.23 -36.77 -1.50
N HIS A 226 8.84 -36.43 -2.62
CA HIS A 226 8.25 -36.54 -3.96
C HIS A 226 9.31 -36.56 -5.04
N ASP A 227 8.94 -37.03 -6.22
CA ASP A 227 9.82 -36.95 -7.37
C ASP A 227 9.70 -35.55 -8.02
N GLY A 228 10.83 -34.95 -8.33
CA GLY A 228 10.94 -33.68 -9.05
C GLY A 228 11.17 -33.90 -10.55
N THR A 229 11.48 -32.81 -11.23
CA THR A 229 11.78 -32.81 -12.67
C THR A 229 13.07 -32.05 -12.95
N TYR A 230 13.75 -32.40 -14.04
CA TYR A 230 14.84 -31.59 -14.58
C TYR A 230 14.25 -30.57 -15.54
N LEU A 231 14.67 -29.31 -15.40
CA LEU A 231 14.25 -28.26 -16.31
C LEU A 231 14.83 -28.49 -17.71
N PRO A 232 14.08 -28.21 -18.77
CA PRO A 232 14.61 -28.21 -20.14
C PRO A 232 15.75 -27.17 -20.27
N TYR A 233 16.78 -27.47 -21.07
CA TYR A 233 17.88 -26.54 -21.31
C TYR A 233 17.44 -25.23 -21.95
N HIS A 234 16.37 -25.27 -22.76
CA HIS A 234 15.74 -24.12 -23.38
C HIS A 234 14.23 -24.22 -23.20
N TYR A 235 13.64 -23.22 -22.63
CA TYR A 235 12.18 -23.13 -22.49
C TYR A 235 11.71 -21.68 -22.41
N VAL A 236 10.44 -21.49 -22.66
CA VAL A 236 9.76 -20.19 -22.49
C VAL A 236 8.93 -20.28 -21.21
N SER A 237 9.24 -19.43 -20.26
CA SER A 237 8.45 -19.28 -19.03
C SER A 237 7.40 -18.19 -19.21
N ASN A 238 6.19 -18.48 -18.73
CA ASN A 238 5.09 -17.52 -18.73
C ASN A 238 4.63 -17.29 -17.30
N VAL A 239 4.57 -16.02 -16.89
CA VAL A 239 4.06 -15.60 -15.58
C VAL A 239 2.92 -14.62 -15.80
N THR A 240 1.80 -14.87 -15.14
CA THR A 240 0.68 -13.93 -15.05
C THR A 240 0.47 -13.54 -13.58
N VAL A 241 0.34 -12.24 -13.32
CA VAL A 241 -0.06 -11.73 -12.01
C VAL A 241 -1.38 -10.99 -12.16
N ASP A 242 -2.47 -11.56 -11.61
CA ASP A 242 -3.81 -10.96 -11.59
C ASP A 242 -4.10 -10.42 -10.19
N GLY A 243 -4.15 -9.09 -10.06
CA GLY A 243 -4.46 -8.38 -8.83
C GLY A 243 -5.80 -7.66 -8.92
N ARG A 244 -6.69 -7.90 -7.94
CA ARG A 244 -8.01 -7.25 -7.84
C ARG A 244 -8.27 -6.73 -6.43
N PRO A 245 -7.45 -5.76 -5.93
CA PRO A 245 -7.68 -5.20 -4.61
C PRO A 245 -8.94 -4.33 -4.58
N LEU A 246 -9.73 -4.54 -3.53
CA LEU A 246 -10.84 -3.70 -3.11
C LEU A 246 -10.50 -3.07 -1.78
N ASN A 247 -10.55 -1.75 -1.72
CA ASN A 247 -10.40 -0.97 -0.50
C ASN A 247 -11.72 -0.24 -0.23
N VAL A 248 -12.26 -0.38 0.96
CA VAL A 248 -13.48 0.32 1.38
C VAL A 248 -13.17 1.11 2.66
N TYR A 249 -13.75 2.29 2.74
CA TYR A 249 -13.60 3.20 3.85
C TYR A 249 -14.95 3.82 4.20
N ALA A 250 -15.27 3.90 5.48
CA ALA A 250 -16.41 4.65 5.98
C ALA A 250 -16.04 5.38 7.27
N LYS A 251 -16.43 6.66 7.38
CA LYS A 251 -16.23 7.48 8.58
C LYS A 251 -17.51 8.27 8.90
N LEU A 252 -17.99 8.10 10.12
CA LEU A 252 -19.05 8.91 10.70
C LEU A 252 -18.42 9.87 11.71
N LYS A 253 -18.75 11.17 11.63
CA LYS A 253 -18.20 12.20 12.51
C LYS A 253 -19.31 13.17 12.91
N ALA A 254 -19.41 13.48 14.20
CA ALA A 254 -20.30 14.49 14.74
C ALA A 254 -19.50 15.59 15.43
N GLN A 255 -19.97 16.83 15.33
CA GLN A 255 -19.37 18.01 15.95
C GLN A 255 -20.37 18.71 16.84
N PHE A 256 -19.90 19.09 18.01
CA PHE A 256 -20.66 19.81 19.02
C PHE A 256 -19.89 21.06 19.44
N ALA A 257 -20.61 22.10 19.84
CA ALA A 257 -19.99 23.29 20.40
C ALA A 257 -20.68 23.69 21.69
N LEU A 258 -19.87 24.02 22.67
CA LEU A 258 -20.30 24.47 23.99
C LEU A 258 -19.56 25.76 24.35
N ARG A 259 -20.23 26.71 24.94
CA ARG A 259 -19.62 27.91 25.51
C ARG A 259 -20.02 28.09 26.96
N SER A 260 -19.03 28.11 27.85
CA SER A 260 -19.23 28.36 29.28
C SER A 260 -18.40 29.59 29.68
N GLY A 261 -19.07 30.72 29.81
CA GLY A 261 -18.41 32.00 30.05
C GLY A 261 -17.41 32.36 28.96
N ARG A 262 -16.12 32.45 29.32
CA ARG A 262 -15.02 32.73 28.38
C ARG A 262 -14.47 31.50 27.68
N LEU A 263 -14.78 30.30 28.16
CA LEU A 263 -14.32 29.06 27.57
C LEU A 263 -15.23 28.64 26.41
N ALA A 264 -14.66 28.53 25.24
CA ALA A 264 -15.28 27.94 24.05
C ALA A 264 -14.73 26.53 23.83
N GLN A 265 -15.63 25.56 23.60
CA GLN A 265 -15.32 24.17 23.36
C GLN A 265 -15.89 23.72 22.02
N SER A 266 -15.11 22.93 21.27
CA SER A 266 -15.57 22.28 20.06
C SER A 266 -15.21 20.79 20.13
N ILE A 267 -16.22 19.99 20.44
CA ILE A 267 -16.07 18.54 20.62
C ILE A 267 -16.34 17.87 19.28
N THR A 268 -15.42 16.99 18.87
CA THR A 268 -15.55 16.13 17.69
C THR A 268 -15.52 14.69 18.15
N ALA A 269 -16.50 13.88 17.78
CA ALA A 269 -16.55 12.45 18.04
C ALA A 269 -16.84 11.69 16.75
N GLY A 270 -16.29 10.50 16.59
CA GLY A 270 -16.56 9.73 15.41
C GLY A 270 -16.06 8.30 15.45
N MET A 271 -16.39 7.58 14.39
CA MET A 271 -15.96 6.22 14.14
C MET A 271 -15.51 6.05 12.69
N GLU A 272 -14.63 5.10 12.47
CA GLU A 272 -14.04 4.82 11.16
C GLU A 272 -13.92 3.30 10.98
N TRP A 273 -14.27 2.85 9.78
CA TRP A 273 -14.07 1.48 9.34
C TRP A 273 -13.30 1.46 8.02
N LYS A 274 -12.34 0.56 7.95
CA LYS A 274 -11.56 0.27 6.73
C LYS A 274 -11.62 -1.22 6.44
N MET A 275 -11.68 -1.56 5.17
CA MET A 275 -11.56 -2.94 4.69
C MET A 275 -10.60 -2.98 3.51
N ASP A 276 -9.68 -3.95 3.53
CA ASP A 276 -8.77 -4.27 2.44
C ASP A 276 -8.89 -5.76 2.09
N LYS A 277 -9.11 -6.08 0.82
CA LYS A 277 -9.20 -7.44 0.28
C LYS A 277 -8.67 -7.49 -1.15
N ASN A 278 -7.97 -8.55 -1.51
CA ASN A 278 -7.63 -8.82 -2.90
C ASN A 278 -8.44 -10.02 -3.40
N TYR A 279 -9.17 -9.83 -4.50
CA TYR A 279 -9.98 -10.87 -5.18
C TYR A 279 -9.29 -11.45 -6.40
N GLY A 280 -8.04 -11.07 -6.67
CA GLY A 280 -7.27 -11.54 -7.81
C GLY A 280 -6.89 -13.01 -7.70
N ARG A 281 -6.63 -13.62 -8.87
CA ARG A 281 -6.12 -14.99 -8.95
C ARG A 281 -4.70 -15.09 -8.41
N GLY A 282 -3.97 -13.96 -8.38
CA GLY A 282 -2.63 -13.89 -7.84
C GLY A 282 -1.56 -14.20 -8.89
N GLN A 283 -0.51 -14.87 -8.45
CA GLN A 283 0.63 -15.21 -9.29
C GLN A 283 0.44 -16.63 -9.83
N GLU A 284 0.37 -16.74 -11.15
CA GLU A 284 0.14 -17.98 -11.90
C GLU A 284 1.31 -18.23 -12.84
N TYR A 285 1.91 -19.38 -12.75
CA TYR A 285 2.95 -19.88 -13.67
C TYR A 285 3.08 -21.39 -13.51
N ASP A 286 3.72 -22.03 -14.47
CA ASP A 286 4.06 -23.46 -14.39
C ASP A 286 5.33 -23.66 -13.55
N PRO A 287 5.27 -24.30 -12.38
CA PRO A 287 6.46 -24.57 -11.57
C PRO A 287 7.50 -25.44 -12.29
N ALA A 288 7.10 -26.22 -13.31
CA ALA A 288 8.03 -26.99 -14.14
C ALA A 288 8.81 -26.12 -15.15
N LEU A 289 8.35 -24.88 -15.39
CA LEU A 289 8.97 -23.93 -16.31
C LEU A 289 9.13 -22.56 -15.64
N PRO A 290 9.84 -22.46 -14.51
CA PRO A 290 9.91 -21.25 -13.70
C PRO A 290 10.66 -20.13 -14.42
N VAL A 291 10.26 -18.87 -14.17
CA VAL A 291 10.94 -17.69 -14.71
C VAL A 291 12.33 -17.49 -14.11
N SER A 292 12.55 -18.01 -12.92
CA SER A 292 13.84 -17.98 -12.21
C SER A 292 14.24 -19.41 -11.82
N PRO A 293 15.07 -20.08 -12.64
CA PRO A 293 15.50 -21.44 -12.35
C PRO A 293 16.23 -21.56 -11.01
N GLY A 294 15.98 -22.66 -10.28
CA GLY A 294 16.61 -22.94 -8.99
C GLY A 294 16.08 -22.12 -7.81
N THR A 295 14.95 -21.41 -7.98
CA THR A 295 14.27 -20.73 -6.88
C THR A 295 13.09 -21.57 -6.37
N PRO A 296 12.84 -21.58 -5.05
CA PRO A 296 11.79 -22.39 -4.43
C PRO A 296 10.41 -21.69 -4.43
N TYR A 297 10.14 -20.79 -5.37
CA TYR A 297 8.87 -20.09 -5.41
C TYR A 297 7.74 -20.98 -5.91
N ARG A 298 6.55 -20.71 -5.41
CA ARG A 298 5.30 -21.38 -5.82
C ARG A 298 4.23 -20.36 -6.18
N PRO A 299 3.28 -20.70 -7.05
CA PRO A 299 2.13 -19.86 -7.34
C PRO A 299 1.36 -19.49 -6.06
N ARG A 300 0.85 -18.25 -5.99
CA ARG A 300 0.07 -17.77 -4.86
C ARG A 300 -1.27 -17.21 -5.28
N ILE A 301 -2.34 -17.68 -4.64
CA ILE A 301 -3.70 -17.22 -4.87
C ILE A 301 -4.01 -16.04 -3.92
N TYR A 302 -4.26 -14.84 -4.47
CA TYR A 302 -4.55 -13.66 -3.64
C TYR A 302 -5.95 -13.69 -3.04
N SER A 303 -6.93 -14.27 -3.75
CA SER A 303 -8.31 -14.36 -3.26
C SER A 303 -8.47 -15.24 -2.01
N SER A 304 -7.52 -16.13 -1.74
CA SER A 304 -7.51 -16.95 -0.51
C SER A 304 -7.13 -16.17 0.74
N ILE A 305 -6.45 -15.02 0.60
CA ILE A 305 -6.05 -14.18 1.74
C ILE A 305 -7.30 -13.54 2.35
N PRO A 306 -7.55 -13.67 3.67
CA PRO A 306 -8.72 -13.08 4.32
C PRO A 306 -8.79 -11.56 4.16
N ALA A 307 -9.99 -10.99 4.16
CA ALA A 307 -10.14 -9.54 4.23
C ALA A 307 -9.62 -9.00 5.57
N MET A 308 -9.02 -7.84 5.55
CA MET A 308 -8.56 -7.13 6.73
C MET A 308 -9.56 -6.02 7.07
N HIS A 309 -10.10 -6.03 8.29
CA HIS A 309 -11.01 -5.00 8.78
C HIS A 309 -10.37 -4.27 9.95
N GLN A 310 -10.34 -2.94 9.86
CA GLN A 310 -9.89 -2.07 10.94
C GLN A 310 -11.04 -1.17 11.39
N LEU A 311 -11.29 -1.14 12.70
CA LEU A 311 -12.26 -0.25 13.34
C LEU A 311 -11.51 0.76 14.21
N SER A 312 -12.00 2.00 14.22
CA SER A 312 -11.45 3.05 15.08
C SER A 312 -12.56 3.94 15.61
N PHE A 313 -12.39 4.40 16.84
CA PHE A 313 -13.25 5.39 17.49
C PHE A 313 -12.38 6.55 17.94
N PHE A 314 -12.88 7.77 17.87
CA PHE A 314 -12.13 8.93 18.29
C PHE A 314 -13.03 10.00 18.92
N VAL A 315 -12.46 10.73 19.88
CA VAL A 315 -13.05 11.91 20.47
C VAL A 315 -11.97 12.96 20.67
N GLN A 316 -12.28 14.21 20.39
CA GLN A 316 -11.38 15.36 20.54
C GLN A 316 -12.16 16.57 21.02
N ASP A 317 -11.59 17.29 21.99
CA ASP A 317 -12.09 18.60 22.39
C ASP A 317 -11.05 19.67 22.06
N ASN A 318 -11.49 20.71 21.35
CA ASN A 318 -10.71 21.90 21.09
C ASN A 318 -11.24 23.01 22.01
N LEU A 319 -10.40 23.40 22.96
CA LEU A 319 -10.65 24.40 23.99
C LEU A 319 -10.04 25.73 23.55
N SER A 320 -10.73 26.83 23.75
CA SER A 320 -10.19 28.18 23.51
C SER A 320 -10.69 29.15 24.57
N MET A 321 -9.77 29.86 25.22
CA MET A 321 -10.07 30.78 26.29
C MET A 321 -9.18 32.04 26.22
N PRO A 322 -9.77 33.24 26.16
CA PRO A 322 -9.03 34.49 26.33
C PRO A 322 -8.64 34.69 27.79
N VAL A 323 -7.37 34.98 28.07
CA VAL A 323 -6.79 35.19 29.39
C VAL A 323 -5.91 36.41 29.37
N GLY A 324 -6.35 37.54 30.00
CA GLY A 324 -5.54 38.76 30.15
C GLY A 324 -4.98 39.30 28.84
N GLY A 325 -5.74 39.31 27.75
CA GLY A 325 -5.30 39.75 26.41
C GLY A 325 -4.60 38.67 25.57
N ASN A 326 -4.26 37.53 26.17
CA ASN A 326 -3.74 36.36 25.48
C ASN A 326 -4.88 35.46 25.00
N LEU A 327 -4.62 34.58 24.03
CA LEU A 327 -5.50 33.50 23.66
C LEU A 327 -4.82 32.17 23.96
N LEU A 328 -5.40 31.41 24.90
CA LEU A 328 -4.98 30.05 25.21
C LEU A 328 -5.88 29.08 24.45
N SER A 329 -5.31 28.19 23.68
CA SER A 329 -6.04 27.13 22.98
C SER A 329 -5.41 25.78 23.30
N ALA A 330 -6.24 24.77 23.57
CA ALA A 330 -5.81 23.40 23.80
C ALA A 330 -6.61 22.45 22.93
N GLN A 331 -5.96 21.40 22.47
CA GLN A 331 -6.59 20.29 21.76
C GLN A 331 -6.26 19.02 22.52
N ILE A 332 -7.29 18.30 22.98
CA ILE A 332 -7.14 17.06 23.73
C ILE A 332 -7.95 16.00 22.98
N GLY A 333 -7.33 14.89 22.65
CA GLY A 333 -8.02 13.84 21.92
C GLY A 333 -7.51 12.44 22.22
N LEU A 334 -8.38 11.49 21.98
CA LEU A 334 -8.09 10.06 22.09
C LEU A 334 -8.68 9.33 20.88
N ARG A 335 -7.86 8.50 20.26
CA ARG A 335 -8.29 7.54 19.25
C ARG A 335 -8.01 6.13 19.74
N GLY A 336 -8.95 5.21 19.59
CA GLY A 336 -8.77 3.78 19.80
C GLY A 336 -8.96 3.05 18.50
N SER A 337 -8.01 2.19 18.11
CA SER A 337 -8.08 1.44 16.86
C SER A 337 -7.87 -0.05 17.11
N SER A 338 -8.56 -0.92 16.37
CA SER A 338 -8.52 -2.37 16.50
C SER A 338 -8.66 -3.04 15.14
N MET A 339 -8.04 -4.24 15.02
CA MET A 339 -8.27 -5.15 13.89
C MET A 339 -9.47 -6.06 14.24
N ALA A 340 -10.56 -5.97 13.47
CA ALA A 340 -11.83 -6.55 13.87
C ALA A 340 -11.99 -8.06 13.60
N ASN A 341 -11.22 -8.63 12.66
CA ASN A 341 -11.44 -10.02 12.19
C ASN A 341 -10.18 -10.88 12.19
N LEU A 342 -9.17 -10.53 12.99
CA LEU A 342 -8.00 -11.38 13.14
C LEU A 342 -8.33 -12.65 13.92
N ALA A 343 -7.73 -13.75 13.50
CA ALA A 343 -7.79 -15.01 14.21
C ALA A 343 -7.22 -14.86 15.65
N ARG A 344 -7.67 -15.69 16.57
CA ARG A 344 -7.34 -15.57 18.01
C ARG A 344 -5.86 -15.75 18.32
N GLU A 345 -5.13 -16.42 17.44
CA GLU A 345 -3.70 -16.67 17.53
C GLU A 345 -2.87 -15.38 17.41
N TYR A 346 -3.41 -14.36 16.75
CA TYR A 346 -2.71 -13.07 16.63
C TYR A 346 -2.78 -12.27 17.92
N ALA A 347 -1.64 -11.79 18.39
CA ALA A 347 -1.52 -10.96 19.57
C ALA A 347 -2.36 -9.68 19.53
N MET A 348 -2.69 -9.20 18.32
CA MET A 348 -3.55 -8.03 18.09
C MET A 348 -5.04 -8.35 18.13
N SER A 349 -5.44 -9.63 18.08
CA SER A 349 -6.85 -10.03 18.07
C SER A 349 -7.59 -9.52 19.29
N GLY A 350 -8.71 -8.84 19.07
CA GLY A 350 -9.56 -8.30 20.14
C GLY A 350 -8.95 -7.15 20.95
N LYS A 351 -7.77 -6.64 20.59
CA LYS A 351 -7.12 -5.53 21.31
C LYS A 351 -7.43 -4.18 20.67
N VAL A 352 -7.61 -3.18 21.53
CA VAL A 352 -7.73 -1.78 21.15
C VAL A 352 -6.43 -1.06 21.50
N TYR A 353 -5.89 -0.31 20.53
CA TYR A 353 -4.66 0.46 20.67
C TYR A 353 -5.00 1.94 20.80
N PRO A 354 -4.76 2.55 21.99
CA PRO A 354 -5.07 3.95 22.24
C PRO A 354 -3.95 4.87 21.72
N ASP A 355 -4.37 5.94 21.04
CA ASP A 355 -3.54 7.02 20.52
C ASP A 355 -3.97 8.35 21.14
N PRO A 356 -3.53 8.68 22.37
CA PRO A 356 -3.78 9.98 22.99
C PRO A 356 -2.96 11.07 22.30
N ARG A 357 -3.56 12.27 22.20
CA ARG A 357 -2.90 13.46 21.61
C ARG A 357 -3.30 14.70 22.37
N PHE A 358 -2.33 15.55 22.59
CA PHE A 358 -2.47 16.80 23.29
C PHE A 358 -1.66 17.88 22.58
N ASN A 359 -2.28 19.01 22.27
CA ASN A 359 -1.62 20.22 21.76
C ASN A 359 -2.08 21.41 22.59
N LEU A 360 -1.16 22.32 22.87
CA LEU A 360 -1.40 23.58 23.56
C LEU A 360 -0.81 24.72 22.74
N GLN A 361 -1.57 25.77 22.56
CA GLN A 361 -1.14 26.99 21.91
C GLN A 361 -1.38 28.17 22.85
N TRP A 362 -0.37 28.96 23.06
CA TRP A 362 -0.44 30.24 23.74
C TRP A 362 -0.11 31.33 22.74
N ARG A 363 -1.12 32.11 22.38
CA ARG A 363 -0.94 33.31 21.55
C ARG A 363 -0.89 34.54 22.44
N PHE A 364 0.24 35.25 22.35
CA PHE A 364 0.43 36.49 23.08
C PHE A 364 -0.37 37.63 22.49
N PRO A 365 -0.63 38.73 23.25
CA PRO A 365 -1.25 39.94 22.74
C PRO A 365 -0.46 40.49 21.54
N GLU A 366 -1.15 41.08 20.59
CA GLU A 366 -0.52 41.80 19.50
C GLU A 366 0.26 42.99 20.04
N ILE A 367 1.49 43.15 19.61
CA ILE A 367 2.35 44.29 19.92
C ILE A 367 2.70 45.05 18.62
N SER A 368 2.85 46.36 18.69
CA SER A 368 3.27 47.16 17.53
C SER A 368 4.78 47.37 17.56
N ILE A 369 5.47 46.94 16.51
CA ILE A 369 6.92 47.19 16.33
C ILE A 369 7.12 47.99 15.04
N ALA A 370 7.71 49.16 15.13
CA ALA A 370 7.91 50.06 13.98
C ALA A 370 6.62 50.38 13.23
N GLY A 371 5.49 50.53 13.95
CA GLY A 371 4.18 50.82 13.37
C GLY A 371 3.48 49.63 12.69
N MET A 372 4.06 48.44 12.73
CA MET A 372 3.47 47.24 12.18
C MET A 372 3.07 46.26 13.28
N PRO A 373 1.91 45.57 13.13
CA PRO A 373 1.46 44.58 14.10
C PRO A 373 2.38 43.36 14.11
N MET A 374 2.75 42.90 15.29
CA MET A 374 3.50 41.68 15.53
C MET A 374 2.70 40.75 16.45
N THR A 375 2.48 39.51 16.01
CA THR A 375 1.91 38.44 16.84
C THR A 375 2.95 37.38 17.11
N VAL A 376 2.96 36.86 18.34
CA VAL A 376 3.85 35.76 18.77
C VAL A 376 3.01 34.64 19.30
N ASP A 377 3.35 33.43 18.98
CA ASP A 377 2.70 32.21 19.48
C ASP A 377 3.71 31.18 19.95
N LEU A 378 3.42 30.54 21.08
CA LEU A 378 4.14 29.37 21.59
C LEU A 378 3.19 28.18 21.51
N ASN A 379 3.65 27.13 20.84
CA ASN A 379 2.89 25.88 20.70
C ASN A 379 3.70 24.74 21.31
N GLY A 380 3.03 23.80 21.97
CA GLY A 380 3.63 22.58 22.46
C GLY A 380 2.65 21.44 22.33
N GLY A 381 3.15 20.25 22.09
CA GLY A 381 2.30 19.09 21.96
C GLY A 381 3.01 17.77 22.21
N TRP A 382 2.21 16.77 22.54
CA TRP A 382 2.60 15.38 22.64
C TRP A 382 1.50 14.50 22.07
N GLY A 383 1.88 13.44 21.36
CA GLY A 383 0.90 12.49 20.83
C GLY A 383 1.51 11.18 20.43
N ARG A 384 0.68 10.15 20.50
CA ARG A 384 0.95 8.81 20.01
C ARG A 384 0.20 8.57 18.71
N GLN A 385 0.85 7.87 17.79
CA GLN A 385 0.29 7.47 16.50
C GLN A 385 0.64 6.01 16.26
N SER A 386 -0.36 5.19 15.99
CA SER A 386 -0.20 3.78 15.67
C SER A 386 -0.40 3.52 14.19
N LYS A 387 0.47 2.67 13.60
CA LYS A 387 0.37 2.16 12.25
C LYS A 387 0.19 0.65 12.28
N PHE A 388 -0.95 0.18 11.77
CA PHE A 388 -1.23 -1.25 11.71
C PHE A 388 -0.42 -1.93 10.59
N PRO A 389 -0.09 -3.23 10.76
CA PRO A 389 0.57 -3.99 9.70
C PRO A 389 -0.35 -4.14 8.50
N THR A 390 0.27 -4.34 7.34
CA THR A 390 -0.42 -4.55 6.07
C THR A 390 -0.88 -5.98 5.92
N LEU A 391 -1.77 -6.26 4.96
CA LEU A 391 -2.17 -7.62 4.60
C LEU A 391 -0.97 -8.55 4.36
N LEU A 392 0.06 -8.05 3.68
CA LEU A 392 1.26 -8.84 3.38
C LEU A 392 2.09 -9.17 4.63
N GLN A 393 2.12 -8.28 5.62
CA GLN A 393 2.81 -8.53 6.89
C GLN A 393 2.02 -9.48 7.80
N ILE A 394 0.69 -9.45 7.72
CA ILE A 394 -0.19 -10.35 8.49
C ILE A 394 -0.22 -11.75 7.85
N TYR A 395 -0.32 -11.80 6.52
CA TYR A 395 -0.43 -13.03 5.74
C TYR A 395 0.73 -13.12 4.72
N PRO A 396 1.96 -13.36 5.17
CA PRO A 396 3.10 -13.54 4.28
C PRO A 396 2.95 -14.81 3.45
N ASP A 397 3.80 -14.96 2.43
CA ASP A 397 3.88 -16.19 1.66
C ASP A 397 4.48 -17.33 2.48
N LEU A 398 4.09 -18.53 2.15
CA LEU A 398 4.80 -19.74 2.60
C LEU A 398 6.16 -19.80 1.94
N VAL A 399 7.14 -20.29 2.67
CA VAL A 399 8.50 -20.50 2.19
C VAL A 399 8.73 -21.97 1.97
N TYR A 400 9.09 -22.33 0.74
CA TYR A 400 9.40 -23.69 0.36
C TYR A 400 10.91 -23.91 0.39
N THR A 401 11.35 -25.03 0.95
CA THR A 401 12.75 -25.45 0.94
C THR A 401 12.80 -26.85 0.36
N ASP A 402 13.33 -26.95 -0.86
CA ASP A 402 13.44 -28.20 -1.59
C ASP A 402 14.87 -28.76 -1.41
N LEU A 403 14.99 -29.95 -0.85
CA LEU A 403 16.25 -30.65 -0.62
C LEU A 403 16.31 -31.88 -1.53
N ILE A 404 17.38 -32.02 -2.27
CA ILE A 404 17.58 -33.15 -3.15
C ILE A 404 18.04 -34.36 -2.31
N GLU A 405 17.26 -35.43 -2.35
CA GLU A 405 17.57 -36.71 -1.69
C GLU A 405 18.22 -37.70 -2.64
N LEU A 406 17.83 -37.73 -3.92
CA LEU A 406 18.50 -38.47 -4.99
C LEU A 406 18.54 -37.63 -6.25
N ASN A 407 19.70 -37.54 -6.89
CA ASN A 407 19.88 -36.86 -8.17
C ASN A 407 20.55 -37.84 -9.17
N TYR A 408 19.77 -38.86 -9.59
CA TYR A 408 20.29 -39.83 -10.55
C TYR A 408 20.00 -39.31 -11.98
N TYR A 409 21.08 -38.88 -12.64
CA TYR A 409 21.05 -38.44 -14.03
C TYR A 409 21.46 -39.58 -14.96
N ASN A 410 20.68 -39.83 -16.02
CA ASN A 410 20.98 -40.74 -17.10
C ASN A 410 20.78 -40.05 -18.45
N GLN A 411 21.54 -40.39 -19.49
CA GLN A 411 21.34 -39.82 -20.82
C GLN A 411 19.95 -40.16 -21.37
N ASN A 412 19.45 -41.37 -21.12
CA ASN A 412 18.06 -41.71 -21.38
C ASN A 412 17.19 -41.07 -20.29
N ALA A 413 16.30 -40.13 -20.71
CA ALA A 413 15.41 -39.40 -19.82
C ALA A 413 14.47 -40.32 -19.03
N ASP A 414 14.07 -41.47 -19.62
CA ASP A 414 13.15 -42.43 -19.00
C ASP A 414 13.76 -43.19 -17.81
N LEU A 415 15.10 -43.14 -17.67
CA LEU A 415 15.85 -43.77 -16.59
C LEU A 415 16.31 -42.80 -15.50
N ARG A 416 16.02 -41.50 -15.65
CA ARG A 416 16.39 -40.49 -14.66
C ARG A 416 15.47 -40.56 -13.45
N ARG A 417 16.04 -40.28 -12.28
CA ARG A 417 15.24 -40.03 -11.07
C ARG A 417 15.77 -38.86 -10.29
N LEU A 418 14.93 -37.88 -10.06
CA LEU A 418 15.17 -36.78 -9.15
C LEU A 418 14.16 -36.91 -8.00
N HIS A 419 14.67 -37.22 -6.80
CA HIS A 419 13.87 -37.34 -5.61
C HIS A 419 14.17 -36.21 -4.64
N LEU A 420 13.14 -35.54 -4.13
CA LEU A 420 13.25 -34.36 -3.31
C LEU A 420 12.39 -34.50 -2.04
N ARG A 421 12.84 -33.78 -1.01
CA ARG A 421 12.02 -33.50 0.16
C ARG A 421 11.73 -32.01 0.23
N THR A 422 10.47 -31.63 0.22
CA THR A 422 10.01 -30.25 0.40
C THR A 422 9.61 -30.01 1.84
N TYR A 423 10.15 -28.96 2.44
CA TYR A 423 9.69 -28.38 3.69
C TYR A 423 8.91 -27.09 3.40
N ILE A 424 7.84 -26.88 4.17
CA ILE A 424 7.00 -25.68 4.07
C ILE A 424 7.06 -24.92 5.39
N ASP A 425 7.65 -23.74 5.37
CA ASP A 425 7.69 -22.84 6.52
C ASP A 425 6.66 -21.75 6.41
N ASN A 426 5.91 -21.55 7.49
CA ASN A 426 4.99 -20.42 7.61
C ASN A 426 5.68 -19.27 8.36
N PRO A 427 6.07 -18.18 7.67
CA PRO A 427 6.76 -17.05 8.31
C PRO A 427 5.80 -16.11 9.06
N THR A 428 4.52 -16.44 9.18
CA THR A 428 3.53 -15.62 9.90
C THR A 428 4.01 -15.31 11.32
N ASN A 429 4.08 -14.02 11.64
CA ASN A 429 4.38 -13.55 12.97
C ASN A 429 3.09 -13.25 13.75
N TYR A 430 2.60 -14.20 14.50
CA TYR A 430 1.41 -14.05 15.35
C TYR A 430 1.59 -13.02 16.49
N ARG A 431 2.83 -12.58 16.78
CA ARG A 431 3.14 -11.58 17.81
C ARG A 431 3.23 -10.16 17.27
N LEU A 432 2.89 -9.92 16.00
CA LEU A 432 2.87 -8.57 15.45
C LEU A 432 2.02 -7.64 16.33
N ALA A 433 2.53 -6.43 16.51
CA ALA A 433 1.84 -5.30 17.11
C ALA A 433 1.87 -4.12 16.15
N PRO A 434 0.97 -3.14 16.27
CA PRO A 434 1.08 -1.92 15.49
C PRO A 434 2.37 -1.17 15.84
N ALA A 435 3.05 -0.65 14.82
CA ALA A 435 4.16 0.28 15.02
C ALA A 435 3.63 1.56 15.69
N ARG A 436 4.25 1.99 16.79
CA ARG A 436 3.85 3.16 17.57
C ARG A 436 4.90 4.23 17.46
N ASN A 437 4.46 5.45 17.18
CA ASN A 437 5.31 6.62 17.12
C ASN A 437 4.86 7.64 18.17
N ASP A 438 5.68 7.86 19.19
CA ASP A 438 5.51 8.89 20.21
C ASP A 438 6.25 10.14 19.76
N LYS A 439 5.51 11.24 19.63
CA LYS A 439 6.02 12.54 19.19
C LYS A 439 5.78 13.60 20.25
N TRP A 440 6.74 14.47 20.45
CA TRP A 440 6.53 15.73 21.11
C TRP A 440 7.22 16.86 20.38
N GLU A 441 6.65 18.04 20.45
CA GLU A 441 7.17 19.21 19.77
C GLU A 441 6.89 20.48 20.56
N VAL A 442 7.79 21.46 20.41
CA VAL A 442 7.62 22.84 20.88
C VAL A 442 7.98 23.75 19.72
N ARG A 443 7.09 24.70 19.41
CA ARG A 443 7.26 25.68 18.35
C ARG A 443 7.07 27.09 18.88
N LEU A 444 7.98 27.96 18.59
CA LEU A 444 7.85 29.40 18.71
C LEU A 444 7.62 30.00 17.33
N GLY A 445 6.54 30.73 17.16
CA GLY A 445 6.17 31.43 15.93
C GLY A 445 6.07 32.92 16.15
N ALA A 446 6.45 33.70 15.13
CA ALA A 446 6.24 35.15 15.10
C ALA A 446 5.80 35.58 13.69
N GLN A 447 4.82 36.48 13.63
CA GLN A 447 4.38 37.11 12.39
C GLN A 447 4.47 38.61 12.55
N TRP A 448 5.14 39.28 11.64
CA TRP A 448 5.37 40.73 11.67
C TRP A 448 5.43 41.30 10.25
N GLY A 449 4.62 42.33 9.99
CA GLY A 449 4.62 43.07 8.73
C GLY A 449 4.53 42.20 7.47
N GLY A 450 3.72 41.10 7.51
CA GLY A 450 3.57 40.15 6.40
C GLY A 450 4.64 39.05 6.35
N ASN A 451 5.69 39.13 7.17
CA ASN A 451 6.71 38.10 7.31
C ASN A 451 6.34 37.11 8.42
N THR A 452 6.66 35.84 8.24
CA THR A 452 6.47 34.78 9.23
C THR A 452 7.79 34.10 9.51
N ALA A 453 8.16 33.96 10.78
CA ALA A 453 9.30 33.18 11.23
C ALA A 453 8.83 32.13 12.26
N SER A 454 9.41 30.94 12.24
CA SER A 454 9.16 29.96 13.29
C SER A 454 10.36 29.05 13.51
N VAL A 455 10.54 28.64 14.78
CA VAL A 455 11.51 27.63 15.18
C VAL A 455 10.75 26.51 15.85
N THR A 456 10.98 25.27 15.41
CA THR A 456 10.34 24.08 15.95
C THR A 456 11.41 23.11 16.41
N TYR A 457 11.33 22.69 17.67
CA TYR A 457 12.10 21.57 18.19
C TYR A 457 11.14 20.39 18.38
N PHE A 458 11.51 19.20 17.87
CA PHE A 458 10.69 18.00 17.98
C PHE A 458 11.55 16.78 18.26
N ARG A 459 10.94 15.78 18.87
CA ARG A 459 11.51 14.45 19.06
C ARG A 459 10.47 13.40 18.74
N GLU A 460 10.91 12.38 18.01
CA GLU A 460 10.07 11.21 17.66
C GLU A 460 10.77 9.95 18.13
N ARG A 461 9.97 9.01 18.64
CA ARG A 461 10.42 7.67 19.00
C ARG A 461 9.45 6.67 18.43
N MET A 462 9.96 5.80 17.56
CA MET A 462 9.19 4.70 16.99
C MET A 462 9.52 3.40 17.72
N ASP A 463 8.50 2.77 18.31
CA ASP A 463 8.55 1.46 18.89
C ASP A 463 7.77 0.45 18.01
N ASP A 464 8.15 -0.81 18.05
CA ASP A 464 7.51 -1.91 17.29
C ASP A 464 7.46 -1.65 15.75
N GLY A 465 8.47 -0.96 15.20
CA GLY A 465 8.59 -0.75 13.76
C GLY A 465 8.76 -2.07 13.01
N PHE A 466 8.04 -2.22 11.87
CA PHE A 466 8.08 -3.44 11.08
C PHE A 466 9.46 -3.65 10.45
N ARG A 467 10.03 -4.83 10.70
CA ARG A 467 11.31 -5.27 10.14
C ARG A 467 11.24 -6.73 9.77
N THR A 468 11.95 -7.11 8.74
CA THR A 468 12.16 -8.50 8.37
C THR A 468 13.32 -9.06 9.20
N SER A 469 13.19 -10.28 9.71
CA SER A 469 14.25 -11.00 10.42
C SER A 469 14.42 -12.38 9.82
N VAL A 470 15.68 -12.79 9.69
CA VAL A 470 16.03 -14.13 9.23
C VAL A 470 15.87 -15.12 10.37
N LYS A 471 15.16 -16.22 10.12
CA LYS A 471 15.11 -17.38 11.00
C LYS A 471 15.95 -18.50 10.40
N VAL A 472 16.63 -19.24 11.24
CA VAL A 472 17.42 -20.41 10.85
C VAL A 472 16.71 -21.65 11.35
N ARG A 473 16.53 -22.63 10.47
CA ARG A 473 15.95 -23.94 10.79
C ARG A 473 16.83 -25.06 10.24
N PRO A 474 17.11 -26.12 11.01
CA PRO A 474 17.72 -27.33 10.48
C PRO A 474 16.66 -28.17 9.77
N TYR A 475 16.96 -28.61 8.56
CA TYR A 475 16.17 -29.53 7.77
C TYR A 475 16.88 -30.86 7.66
N SER A 476 16.21 -31.97 7.95
CA SER A 476 16.74 -33.31 7.84
C SER A 476 16.28 -33.94 6.51
N TYR A 477 17.14 -34.60 5.82
CA TYR A 477 16.85 -35.28 4.56
C TYR A 477 17.72 -36.52 4.40
N ARG A 478 17.33 -37.43 3.51
CA ARG A 478 18.10 -38.63 3.15
C ARG A 478 18.95 -38.30 1.94
N ASP A 479 20.20 -38.57 2.03
CA ASP A 479 21.12 -38.50 0.89
C ASP A 479 21.37 -39.90 0.41
N TYR A 480 20.70 -40.33 -0.66
CA TYR A 480 20.80 -41.66 -1.22
C TYR A 480 22.11 -41.81 -1.99
N ASP A 481 22.74 -42.96 -1.84
CA ASP A 481 23.99 -43.26 -2.51
C ASP A 481 23.76 -43.60 -3.98
N GLU A 482 23.97 -42.62 -4.85
CA GLU A 482 23.86 -42.76 -6.31
C GLU A 482 24.78 -43.82 -6.87
N SER A 483 25.98 -44.05 -6.25
CA SER A 483 26.95 -45.01 -6.73
C SER A 483 26.52 -46.46 -6.58
N ALA A 484 25.53 -46.74 -5.74
CA ALA A 484 24.95 -48.08 -5.57
C ALA A 484 23.96 -48.47 -6.69
N ILE A 485 23.68 -47.54 -7.64
CA ILE A 485 22.75 -47.78 -8.76
C ILE A 485 23.56 -48.39 -9.94
N ASP A 486 23.20 -49.64 -10.30
CA ASP A 486 23.73 -50.24 -11.53
C ASP A 486 22.94 -49.71 -12.75
N GLY A 487 23.48 -48.70 -13.37
CA GLY A 487 22.85 -48.06 -14.54
C GLY A 487 22.72 -48.94 -15.77
N SER A 488 23.48 -50.06 -15.84
CA SER A 488 23.46 -50.96 -17.00
C SER A 488 22.26 -51.92 -16.99
N SER A 489 21.68 -52.16 -15.84
CA SER A 489 20.56 -53.08 -15.62
C SER A 489 19.18 -52.39 -15.57
N LEU A 490 19.14 -51.05 -15.66
CA LEU A 490 17.91 -50.31 -15.52
C LEU A 490 16.97 -50.42 -16.73
N SER A 491 15.73 -50.79 -16.48
CA SER A 491 14.61 -50.74 -17.43
C SER A 491 13.55 -49.67 -17.08
N ALA A 492 13.71 -49.03 -15.91
CA ALA A 492 12.88 -47.96 -15.38
C ALA A 492 13.72 -47.06 -14.45
N PRO A 493 13.23 -45.91 -14.00
CA PRO A 493 13.90 -45.07 -12.99
C PRO A 493 14.29 -45.91 -11.75
N PRO A 494 15.47 -45.69 -11.13
CA PRO A 494 15.92 -46.49 -10.00
C PRO A 494 14.96 -46.43 -8.82
N SER A 495 14.68 -47.57 -8.18
CA SER A 495 13.85 -47.63 -6.97
C SER A 495 14.63 -47.09 -5.79
N LEU A 496 14.02 -46.36 -4.89
CA LEU A 496 14.57 -45.93 -3.62
C LEU A 496 14.62 -47.09 -2.60
N SER A 497 13.77 -48.10 -2.80
CA SER A 497 13.72 -49.26 -1.92
C SER A 497 15.01 -50.07 -2.01
N GLY A 498 15.71 -50.20 -0.87
CA GLY A 498 16.99 -50.92 -0.78
C GLY A 498 18.23 -50.11 -1.16
N LEU A 499 18.08 -48.84 -1.61
CA LEU A 499 19.23 -47.96 -1.79
C LEU A 499 19.80 -47.53 -0.43
N PRO A 500 21.13 -47.62 -0.25
CA PRO A 500 21.78 -47.04 0.92
C PRO A 500 21.58 -45.53 0.96
N TYR A 501 21.42 -44.97 2.15
CA TYR A 501 21.37 -43.52 2.33
C TYR A 501 22.05 -43.10 3.64
N ALA A 502 22.47 -41.86 3.69
CA ALA A 502 22.91 -41.18 4.91
C ALA A 502 21.87 -40.15 5.34
N GLU A 503 21.54 -40.13 6.63
CA GLU A 503 20.77 -39.03 7.18
C GLU A 503 21.62 -37.77 7.23
N LYS A 504 21.21 -36.71 6.54
CA LYS A 504 21.89 -35.41 6.51
C LYS A 504 21.03 -34.32 7.11
N ARG A 505 21.69 -33.29 7.58
CA ARG A 505 21.06 -32.07 8.08
C ARG A 505 21.66 -30.85 7.40
N GLN A 506 20.80 -29.97 6.91
CA GLN A 506 21.19 -28.71 6.30
C GLN A 506 20.53 -27.57 7.06
N LEU A 507 21.27 -26.50 7.35
CA LEU A 507 20.73 -25.29 7.87
C LEU A 507 20.15 -24.45 6.72
N GLY A 508 18.85 -24.17 6.77
CA GLY A 508 18.20 -23.26 5.88
C GLY A 508 17.73 -22.00 6.59
N THR A 509 17.47 -20.97 5.83
CA THR A 509 17.02 -19.66 6.33
C THR A 509 15.72 -19.25 5.66
N TYR A 510 14.81 -18.66 6.44
CA TYR A 510 13.61 -18.02 5.91
C TYR A 510 13.35 -16.70 6.65
N THR A 511 12.61 -15.80 6.01
CA THR A 511 12.38 -14.42 6.52
C THR A 511 10.90 -14.11 6.68
#